data_1e949f9879645a34f174587691d71c83
#
_entry.id   1e949f9879645a34f174587691d71c83
#
_cell.length_a   1.000
_cell.length_b   1.000
_cell.length_c   1.000
_cell.angle_alpha   90.00
_cell.angle_beta   90.00
_cell.angle_gamma   90.00
#
_symmetry.space_group_name_H-M   'P 1'
#
loop_
_entity.id
_entity.type
_entity.pdbx_description
1 polymer ?
#
loop_
_entity_poly.entity_id
_entity_poly.type
_entity_poly.pdbx_seq_one_letter_code
_entity_poly.pdbx_strand_id
1 'polypeptide(L)'
;GERWLDTRSSNVRAIMKARLDLAKEKGCDGVEPDNVDGYINKPGFPLTAATQLDYNLFLATEAHARNLAIGLKNDIDQLSQLAPHFDFAVNEQCHQYDECGGYTAFTSQGKPVFNAEYAARYRNNTNGARDALCRDSATLDIRTLVLPLKLDGSFRYSCSQ
;
A
#
# COMPACT_ATOMS: atom_id res chain seq x y z
N GLY A 1 8.67 2.95 -19.90
CA GLY A 1 7.53 2.88 -19.00
C GLY A 1 7.48 1.56 -18.26
N GLU A 2 6.73 1.50 -17.18
CA GLU A 2 6.54 0.29 -16.39
C GLU A 2 5.78 -0.78 -17.18
N ARG A 3 5.98 -2.03 -16.79
CA ARG A 3 5.26 -3.17 -17.38
C ARG A 3 4.84 -4.11 -16.26
N TRP A 4 3.60 -4.61 -16.36
CA TRP A 4 3.11 -5.66 -15.49
C TRP A 4 3.92 -6.94 -15.66
N LEU A 5 4.05 -7.70 -14.58
CA LEU A 5 4.69 -9.00 -14.57
C LEU A 5 3.64 -10.11 -14.42
N ASP A 6 3.90 -11.27 -15.00
CA ASP A 6 3.09 -12.47 -14.71
C ASP A 6 3.49 -13.03 -13.35
N THR A 7 2.78 -12.64 -12.31
CA THR A 7 3.05 -13.02 -10.91
C THR A 7 2.86 -14.51 -10.60
N ARG A 8 2.30 -15.27 -11.56
CA ARG A 8 2.18 -16.72 -11.49
C ARG A 8 3.49 -17.43 -11.89
N SER A 9 4.37 -16.73 -12.62
CA SER A 9 5.63 -17.28 -13.10
C SER A 9 6.61 -17.57 -11.95
N SER A 10 7.15 -18.79 -11.93
CA SER A 10 8.19 -19.18 -10.98
C SER A 10 9.46 -18.33 -11.12
N ASN A 11 9.79 -17.89 -12.34
CA ASN A 11 10.93 -17.00 -12.58
C ASN A 11 10.71 -15.61 -11.95
N VAL A 12 9.50 -15.03 -12.07
CA VAL A 12 9.15 -13.77 -11.42
C VAL A 12 9.28 -13.91 -9.89
N ARG A 13 8.74 -14.99 -9.33
CA ARG A 13 8.84 -15.26 -7.88
C ARG A 13 10.30 -15.45 -7.42
N ALA A 14 11.14 -16.11 -8.21
CA ALA A 14 12.58 -16.25 -7.91
C ALA A 14 13.28 -14.88 -7.90
N ILE A 15 12.96 -14.00 -8.85
CA ILE A 15 13.48 -12.63 -8.89
C ILE A 15 13.04 -11.84 -7.64
N MET A 16 11.79 -11.97 -7.21
CA MET A 16 11.30 -11.28 -6.02
C MET A 16 11.97 -11.79 -4.73
N LYS A 17 12.25 -13.09 -4.62
CA LYS A 17 13.07 -13.61 -3.52
C LYS A 17 14.46 -12.98 -3.49
N ALA A 18 15.13 -12.89 -4.62
CA ALA A 18 16.44 -12.24 -4.70
C ALA A 18 16.39 -10.75 -4.36
N ARG A 19 15.29 -10.05 -4.69
CA ARG A 19 15.07 -8.65 -4.26
C ARG A 19 14.89 -8.52 -2.76
N LEU A 20 14.17 -9.44 -2.12
CA LEU A 20 14.04 -9.50 -0.66
C LEU A 20 15.38 -9.82 0.02
N ASP A 21 16.18 -10.73 -0.55
CA ASP A 21 17.53 -11.01 -0.07
C ASP A 21 18.41 -9.75 -0.12
N LEU A 22 18.32 -8.98 -1.21
CA LEU A 22 19.03 -7.71 -1.35
C LEU A 22 18.55 -6.66 -0.33
N ALA A 23 17.24 -6.56 -0.07
CA ALA A 23 16.71 -5.65 0.96
C ALA A 23 17.29 -5.99 2.33
N LYS A 24 17.33 -7.26 2.69
CA LYS A 24 17.93 -7.75 3.93
C LYS A 24 19.44 -7.44 4.01
N GLU A 25 20.18 -7.68 2.92
CA GLU A 25 21.60 -7.36 2.82
C GLU A 25 21.89 -5.87 3.01
N LYS A 26 20.99 -5.02 2.48
CA LYS A 26 21.07 -3.56 2.62
C LYS A 26 20.68 -3.05 4.01
N GLY A 27 20.22 -3.90 4.91
CA GLY A 27 19.84 -3.55 6.26
C GLY A 27 18.46 -2.88 6.35
N CYS A 28 17.57 -3.15 5.40
CA CYS A 28 16.18 -2.70 5.49
C CYS A 28 15.46 -3.41 6.65
N ASP A 29 14.58 -2.68 7.35
CA ASP A 29 13.71 -3.23 8.38
C ASP A 29 12.44 -3.84 7.79
N GLY A 30 12.03 -3.37 6.62
CA GLY A 30 10.83 -3.84 5.93
C GLY A 30 10.83 -3.48 4.45
N VAL A 31 9.80 -3.94 3.75
CA VAL A 31 9.58 -3.72 2.32
C VAL A 31 8.12 -3.36 2.06
N GLU A 32 7.89 -2.64 0.98
CA GLU A 32 6.55 -2.36 0.44
C GLU A 32 6.56 -2.69 -1.04
N PRO A 33 6.07 -3.87 -1.45
CA PRO A 33 5.89 -4.22 -2.84
C PRO A 33 4.77 -3.38 -3.46
N ASP A 34 5.08 -2.63 -4.51
CA ASP A 34 4.11 -1.81 -5.24
C ASP A 34 3.42 -2.59 -6.36
N ASN A 35 2.27 -2.06 -6.84
CA ASN A 35 1.49 -2.65 -7.93
C ASN A 35 1.08 -4.12 -7.69
N VAL A 36 0.61 -4.42 -6.49
CA VAL A 36 0.20 -5.77 -6.06
C VAL A 36 -1.30 -6.04 -6.22
N ASP A 37 -1.96 -5.31 -7.10
CA ASP A 37 -3.38 -5.37 -7.46
C ASP A 37 -3.59 -5.54 -8.97
N GLY A 38 -2.63 -6.14 -9.66
CA GLY A 38 -2.60 -6.26 -11.12
C GLY A 38 -3.86 -6.88 -11.74
N TYR A 39 -4.59 -7.72 -10.99
CA TYR A 39 -5.78 -8.42 -11.48
C TYR A 39 -6.97 -7.50 -11.80
N ILE A 40 -7.06 -6.33 -11.17
CA ILE A 40 -8.10 -5.31 -11.46
C ILE A 40 -7.68 -4.37 -12.60
N ASN A 41 -6.47 -4.51 -13.09
CA ASN A 41 -5.90 -3.71 -14.16
C ASN A 41 -5.92 -4.47 -15.52
N LYS A 42 -5.24 -3.94 -16.51
CA LYS A 42 -5.04 -4.59 -17.81
C LYS A 42 -3.59 -5.06 -17.96
N PRO A 43 -3.14 -6.08 -17.21
CA PRO A 43 -1.74 -6.45 -17.14
C PRO A 43 -1.23 -7.18 -18.40
N GLY A 44 -2.11 -7.61 -19.30
CA GLY A 44 -1.76 -8.46 -20.45
C GLY A 44 -1.59 -9.94 -20.12
N PHE A 45 -1.86 -10.32 -18.87
CA PHE A 45 -1.83 -11.70 -18.36
C PHE A 45 -3.20 -12.04 -17.75
N PRO A 46 -3.64 -13.30 -17.77
CA PRO A 46 -4.90 -13.71 -17.17
C PRO A 46 -4.75 -13.84 -15.62
N LEU A 47 -4.45 -12.72 -14.97
CA LEU A 47 -4.43 -12.62 -13.50
C LEU A 47 -5.89 -12.57 -13.00
N THR A 48 -6.11 -13.19 -11.85
CA THR A 48 -7.41 -13.22 -11.16
C THR A 48 -7.22 -12.82 -9.69
N ALA A 49 -8.29 -12.51 -8.99
CA ALA A 49 -8.22 -12.24 -7.55
C ALA A 49 -7.51 -13.39 -6.79
N ALA A 50 -7.79 -14.65 -7.15
CA ALA A 50 -7.15 -15.80 -6.51
C ALA A 50 -5.64 -15.87 -6.77
N THR A 51 -5.20 -15.61 -8.01
CA THR A 51 -3.75 -15.61 -8.33
C THR A 51 -3.03 -14.41 -7.72
N GLN A 52 -3.70 -13.27 -7.55
CA GLN A 52 -3.14 -12.11 -6.88
C GLN A 52 -3.00 -12.37 -5.38
N LEU A 53 -4.05 -12.90 -4.75
CA LEU A 53 -4.01 -13.27 -3.33
C LEU A 53 -2.86 -14.26 -3.04
N ASP A 54 -2.71 -15.31 -3.85
CA ASP A 54 -1.62 -16.28 -3.73
C ASP A 54 -0.24 -15.61 -3.85
N TYR A 55 -0.09 -14.68 -4.78
CA TYR A 55 1.16 -13.94 -4.93
C TYR A 55 1.45 -13.01 -3.74
N ASN A 56 0.45 -12.29 -3.25
CA ASN A 56 0.61 -11.37 -2.12
C ASN A 56 0.96 -12.15 -0.83
N LEU A 57 0.32 -13.30 -0.60
CA LEU A 57 0.65 -14.20 0.50
C LEU A 57 2.08 -14.79 0.37
N PHE A 58 2.49 -15.14 -0.85
CA PHE A 58 3.87 -15.55 -1.14
C PHE A 58 4.87 -14.46 -0.74
N LEU A 59 4.63 -13.19 -1.13
CA LEU A 59 5.51 -12.06 -0.77
C LEU A 59 5.61 -11.88 0.75
N ALA A 60 4.48 -11.95 1.46
CA ALA A 60 4.46 -11.83 2.91
C ALA A 60 5.26 -12.95 3.59
N THR A 61 5.05 -14.19 3.16
CA THR A 61 5.80 -15.35 3.67
C THR A 61 7.31 -15.22 3.46
N GLU A 62 7.73 -14.79 2.26
CA GLU A 62 9.14 -14.66 1.92
C GLU A 62 9.82 -13.47 2.62
N ALA A 63 9.08 -12.38 2.86
CA ALA A 63 9.59 -11.25 3.64
C ALA A 63 9.81 -11.64 5.10
N HIS A 64 8.81 -12.27 5.74
CA HIS A 64 8.91 -12.72 7.13
C HIS A 64 10.00 -13.78 7.33
N ALA A 65 10.21 -14.69 6.37
CA ALA A 65 11.31 -15.65 6.41
C ALA A 65 12.70 -14.99 6.46
N ARG A 66 12.78 -13.71 6.08
CA ARG A 66 14.00 -12.89 6.13
C ARG A 66 14.04 -11.90 7.29
N ASN A 67 13.07 -11.96 8.19
CA ASN A 67 12.85 -10.98 9.26
C ASN A 67 12.72 -9.54 8.70
N LEU A 68 11.98 -9.38 7.61
CA LEU A 68 11.56 -8.11 7.07
C LEU A 68 10.08 -7.92 7.35
N ALA A 69 9.71 -6.75 7.86
CA ALA A 69 8.31 -6.33 7.86
C ALA A 69 7.82 -6.12 6.42
N ILE A 70 6.51 -6.29 6.19
CA ILE A 70 5.95 -6.10 4.86
C ILE A 70 4.68 -5.25 4.90
N GLY A 71 4.63 -4.23 4.03
CA GLY A 71 3.48 -3.37 3.80
C GLY A 71 2.64 -3.82 2.61
N LEU A 72 1.32 -3.81 2.78
CA LEU A 72 0.39 -4.00 1.67
C LEU A 72 0.13 -2.65 1.00
N LYS A 73 0.43 -2.54 -0.30
CA LYS A 73 0.10 -1.36 -1.09
C LYS A 73 -1.26 -1.52 -1.76
N ASN A 74 -2.19 -0.60 -1.45
CA ASN A 74 -3.55 -0.59 -2.00
C ASN A 74 -4.27 -1.97 -1.90
N ASP A 75 -4.69 -2.56 -3.03
CA ASP A 75 -5.40 -3.86 -3.12
C ASP A 75 -6.64 -3.94 -2.20
N ILE A 76 -7.51 -2.94 -2.35
CA ILE A 76 -8.65 -2.67 -1.46
C ILE A 76 -9.58 -3.88 -1.32
N ASP A 77 -9.82 -4.59 -2.41
CA ASP A 77 -10.77 -5.71 -2.45
C ASP A 77 -10.30 -6.93 -1.63
N GLN A 78 -8.98 -7.01 -1.35
CA GLN A 78 -8.38 -8.15 -0.63
C GLN A 78 -7.90 -7.80 0.79
N LEU A 79 -8.16 -6.57 1.29
CA LEU A 79 -7.70 -6.10 2.60
C LEU A 79 -8.01 -7.07 3.74
N SER A 80 -9.25 -7.58 3.82
CA SER A 80 -9.66 -8.47 4.90
C SER A 80 -8.92 -9.82 4.90
N GLN A 81 -8.54 -10.31 3.71
CA GLN A 81 -7.82 -11.56 3.54
C GLN A 81 -6.32 -11.41 3.78
N LEU A 82 -5.77 -10.23 3.44
CA LEU A 82 -4.33 -9.96 3.50
C LEU A 82 -3.89 -9.35 4.84
N ALA A 83 -4.75 -8.58 5.51
CA ALA A 83 -4.40 -7.91 6.76
C ALA A 83 -3.80 -8.84 7.85
N PRO A 84 -4.21 -10.11 8.02
CA PRO A 84 -3.55 -11.01 8.96
C PRO A 84 -2.08 -11.31 8.64
N HIS A 85 -1.68 -11.18 7.38
CA HIS A 85 -0.37 -11.59 6.86
C HIS A 85 0.61 -10.43 6.62
N PHE A 86 0.13 -9.18 6.69
CA PHE A 86 0.93 -7.98 6.47
C PHE A 86 1.08 -7.21 7.78
N ASP A 87 2.19 -6.48 7.95
CA ASP A 87 2.51 -5.78 9.20
C ASP A 87 1.95 -4.36 9.23
N PHE A 88 1.79 -3.75 8.06
CA PHE A 88 1.22 -2.42 7.87
C PHE A 88 0.58 -2.30 6.49
N ALA A 89 -0.12 -1.20 6.25
CA ALA A 89 -0.65 -0.89 4.92
C ALA A 89 -0.18 0.49 4.45
N VAL A 90 0.00 0.63 3.14
CA VAL A 90 0.23 1.90 2.46
C VAL A 90 -0.84 2.08 1.40
N ASN A 91 -1.51 3.21 1.43
CA ASN A 91 -2.58 3.54 0.49
C ASN A 91 -2.31 4.86 -0.20
N GLU A 92 -2.81 4.98 -1.41
CA GLU A 92 -2.88 6.25 -2.13
C GLU A 92 -4.34 6.60 -2.42
N GLN A 93 -4.73 7.79 -1.94
CA GLN A 93 -6.01 8.44 -2.29
C GLN A 93 -7.28 7.77 -1.74
N CYS A 94 -7.22 7.02 -0.62
CA CYS A 94 -8.41 6.37 -0.07
C CYS A 94 -9.52 7.36 0.32
N HIS A 95 -9.19 8.58 0.76
CA HIS A 95 -10.18 9.61 1.01
C HIS A 95 -10.76 10.20 -0.27
N GLN A 96 -9.96 10.29 -1.34
CA GLN A 96 -10.45 10.78 -2.62
C GLN A 96 -11.47 9.82 -3.23
N TYR A 97 -11.30 8.52 -3.04
CA TYR A 97 -12.15 7.46 -3.61
C TYR A 97 -13.16 6.88 -2.63
N ASP A 98 -13.22 7.40 -1.38
CA ASP A 98 -14.12 6.92 -0.32
C ASP A 98 -13.90 5.43 0.04
N GLU A 99 -12.63 5.02 0.12
CA GLU A 99 -12.22 3.64 0.34
C GLU A 99 -11.54 3.42 1.71
N CYS A 100 -11.28 4.50 2.47
CA CYS A 100 -10.52 4.43 3.72
C CYS A 100 -11.13 3.49 4.77
N GLY A 101 -12.46 3.30 4.76
CA GLY A 101 -13.15 2.40 5.69
C GLY A 101 -12.69 0.94 5.61
N GLY A 102 -12.20 0.48 4.45
CA GLY A 102 -11.67 -0.87 4.28
C GLY A 102 -10.44 -1.16 5.14
N TYR A 103 -9.67 -0.11 5.48
CA TYR A 103 -8.45 -0.25 6.28
C TYR A 103 -8.70 -0.53 7.77
N THR A 104 -9.96 -0.56 8.22
CA THR A 104 -10.31 -1.10 9.53
C THR A 104 -9.85 -2.54 9.70
N ALA A 105 -9.66 -3.29 8.61
CA ALA A 105 -9.04 -4.61 8.63
C ALA A 105 -7.62 -4.61 9.24
N PHE A 106 -6.87 -3.50 9.10
CA PHE A 106 -5.55 -3.32 9.69
C PHE A 106 -5.63 -2.62 11.05
N THR A 107 -6.30 -1.47 11.15
CA THR A 107 -6.31 -0.65 12.37
C THR A 107 -6.96 -1.37 13.55
N SER A 108 -7.98 -2.21 13.32
CA SER A 108 -8.58 -3.05 14.37
C SER A 108 -7.61 -4.10 14.95
N GLN A 109 -6.54 -4.43 14.22
CA GLN A 109 -5.46 -5.31 14.69
C GLN A 109 -4.26 -4.54 15.27
N GLY A 110 -4.37 -3.21 15.43
CA GLY A 110 -3.29 -2.34 15.88
C GLY A 110 -2.16 -2.18 14.84
N LYS A 111 -2.42 -2.52 13.58
CA LYS A 111 -1.45 -2.40 12.49
C LYS A 111 -1.54 -1.01 11.85
N PRO A 112 -0.42 -0.29 11.67
CA PRO A 112 -0.44 1.06 11.14
C PRO A 112 -0.86 1.09 9.67
N VAL A 113 -1.62 2.14 9.33
CA VAL A 113 -2.00 2.46 7.95
C VAL A 113 -1.46 3.84 7.59
N PHE A 114 -0.72 3.91 6.51
CA PHE A 114 -0.16 5.13 5.95
C PHE A 114 -0.90 5.47 4.65
N ASN A 115 -1.36 6.72 4.53
CA ASN A 115 -2.08 7.17 3.35
C ASN A 115 -1.44 8.43 2.77
N ALA A 116 -1.38 8.51 1.45
CA ALA A 116 -0.97 9.70 0.70
C ALA A 116 -2.13 10.25 -0.13
N GLU A 117 -2.40 11.55 -0.02
CA GLU A 117 -3.44 12.24 -0.78
C GLU A 117 -2.83 13.33 -1.67
N TYR A 118 -3.26 13.39 -2.93
CA TYR A 118 -2.63 14.25 -3.93
C TYR A 118 -3.53 15.37 -4.44
N ALA A 119 -4.84 15.33 -4.16
CA ALA A 119 -5.80 16.28 -4.73
C ALA A 119 -5.50 17.74 -4.33
N ALA A 120 -5.58 18.64 -5.29
CA ALA A 120 -5.32 20.08 -5.07
C ALA A 120 -6.22 20.69 -3.98
N ARG A 121 -7.46 20.19 -3.82
CA ARG A 121 -8.38 20.62 -2.77
C ARG A 121 -7.83 20.43 -1.37
N TYR A 122 -7.08 19.34 -1.14
CA TYR A 122 -6.44 19.06 0.14
C TYR A 122 -5.19 19.90 0.33
N ARG A 123 -4.36 20.04 -0.70
CA ARG A 123 -3.17 20.89 -0.65
C ARG A 123 -3.51 22.34 -0.35
N ASN A 124 -4.53 22.88 -1.01
CA ASN A 124 -4.96 24.28 -0.87
C ASN A 124 -5.94 24.50 0.30
N ASN A 125 -6.37 23.44 0.99
CA ASN A 125 -7.40 23.45 2.01
C ASN A 125 -8.70 24.13 1.53
N THR A 126 -9.11 23.89 0.29
CA THR A 126 -10.28 24.52 -0.32
C THR A 126 -11.53 24.20 0.50
N ASN A 127 -12.21 25.23 1.02
CA ASN A 127 -13.39 25.09 1.86
C ASN A 127 -13.19 24.17 3.09
N GLY A 128 -11.98 24.11 3.65
CA GLY A 128 -11.66 23.26 4.80
C GLY A 128 -11.50 21.76 4.46
N ALA A 129 -11.31 21.41 3.19
CA ALA A 129 -11.25 20.01 2.74
C ALA A 129 -10.10 19.22 3.41
N ARG A 130 -8.94 19.84 3.64
CA ARG A 130 -7.83 19.18 4.34
C ARG A 130 -8.15 19.00 5.83
N ASP A 131 -8.78 19.96 6.45
CA ASP A 131 -9.15 19.87 7.86
C ASP A 131 -10.20 18.77 8.10
N ALA A 132 -11.14 18.60 7.16
CA ALA A 132 -12.09 17.50 7.17
C ALA A 132 -11.36 16.16 6.99
N LEU A 133 -10.52 16.03 5.96
CA LEU A 133 -9.65 14.88 5.71
C LEU A 133 -8.89 14.45 6.98
N CYS A 134 -8.26 15.39 7.67
CA CYS A 134 -7.45 15.06 8.84
C CYS A 134 -8.30 14.59 10.03
N ARG A 135 -9.52 15.12 10.20
CA ARG A 135 -10.46 14.61 11.22
C ARG A 135 -10.89 13.18 10.91
N ASP A 136 -11.21 12.90 9.65
CA ASP A 136 -11.61 11.57 9.21
C ASP A 136 -10.47 10.57 9.36
N SER A 137 -9.24 10.96 8.97
CA SER A 137 -8.03 10.16 9.18
C SER A 137 -7.79 9.81 10.66
N ALA A 138 -7.97 10.78 11.55
CA ALA A 138 -7.82 10.56 12.99
C ALA A 138 -8.90 9.59 13.53
N THR A 139 -10.14 9.69 13.03
CA THR A 139 -11.24 8.80 13.42
C THR A 139 -10.98 7.35 12.99
N LEU A 140 -10.34 7.16 11.83
CA LEU A 140 -10.02 5.84 11.27
C LEU A 140 -8.66 5.29 11.71
N ASP A 141 -7.90 6.05 12.51
CA ASP A 141 -6.50 5.74 12.90
C ASP A 141 -5.57 5.56 11.68
N ILE A 142 -5.75 6.40 10.66
CA ILE A 142 -4.95 6.41 9.44
C ILE A 142 -3.98 7.59 9.49
N ARG A 143 -2.71 7.35 9.20
CA ARG A 143 -1.67 8.39 9.15
C ARG A 143 -1.58 8.96 7.74
N THR A 144 -2.23 10.10 7.52
CA THR A 144 -2.37 10.71 6.20
C THR A 144 -1.37 11.85 5.98
N LEU A 145 -0.72 11.79 4.83
CA LEU A 145 0.07 12.88 4.26
C LEU A 145 -0.65 13.48 3.04
N VAL A 146 -0.64 14.80 2.94
CA VAL A 146 -1.00 15.49 1.69
C VAL A 146 0.28 15.88 0.97
N LEU A 147 0.44 15.40 -0.26
CA LEU A 147 1.66 15.53 -1.06
C LEU A 147 1.30 16.04 -2.47
N PRO A 148 2.27 16.58 -3.23
CA PRO A 148 2.08 16.79 -4.66
C PRO A 148 2.17 15.44 -5.40
N LEU A 149 1.38 15.26 -6.45
CA LEU A 149 1.40 14.02 -7.26
C LEU A 149 2.79 13.71 -7.85
N LYS A 150 3.60 14.74 -8.09
CA LYS A 150 4.98 14.58 -8.58
C LYS A 150 5.96 14.06 -7.53
N LEU A 151 5.59 14.05 -6.27
CA LEU A 151 6.44 13.67 -5.13
C LEU A 151 7.80 14.38 -5.11
N ASP A 152 7.84 15.62 -5.60
CA ASP A 152 9.04 16.44 -5.78
C ASP A 152 9.47 17.23 -4.52
N GLY A 153 8.79 16.99 -3.40
CA GLY A 153 9.07 17.67 -2.13
C GLY A 153 8.59 19.12 -2.05
N SER A 154 7.92 19.65 -3.08
CA SER A 154 7.46 21.05 -3.12
C SER A 154 6.37 21.38 -2.10
N PHE A 155 5.70 20.37 -1.56
CA PHE A 155 4.69 20.48 -0.52
C PHE A 155 4.62 19.20 0.32
N ARG A 156 4.41 19.35 1.62
CA ARG A 156 4.13 18.25 2.54
C ARG A 156 3.30 18.75 3.70
N TYR A 157 2.19 18.10 3.97
CA TYR A 157 1.37 18.33 5.15
C TYR A 157 1.04 16.99 5.82
N SER A 158 1.22 16.89 7.14
CA SER A 158 0.87 15.70 7.92
C SER A 158 -0.39 15.96 8.72
N CYS A 159 -1.37 15.06 8.65
CA CYS A 159 -2.54 15.06 9.52
C CYS A 159 -2.22 14.59 10.96
N SER A 160 -1.15 13.79 11.11
CA SER A 160 -0.63 13.38 12.42
C SER A 160 0.47 14.35 12.83
N GLN A 161 0.26 15.09 13.89
CA GLN A 161 1.30 15.93 14.54
C GLN A 161 1.92 15.18 15.70
#